data_0339624a0c6f3dbe5f72757001001d22
#
_entry.id   0339624a0c6f3dbe5f72757001001d22
#
_cell.length_a   1.000
_cell.length_b   1.000
_cell.length_c   1.000
_cell.angle_alpha   90.00
_cell.angle_beta   90.00
_cell.angle_gamma   90.00
#
_symmetry.space_group_name_H-M   'P 1'
#
loop_
_entity.id
_entity.type
_entity.pdbx_description
1 polymer ?
#
loop_
_entity_poly.entity_id
_entity_poly.type
_entity_poly.pdbx_seq_one_letter_code
_entity_poly.pdbx_strand_id
1 'polypeptide(L)'
;FTLEAHEDGAQTVWVGETEPMHGLQVMTGFTLRPDRAALEIASRVYNGNATPRHFLWWANPAVKGGEGHQSVFPPDVTAVFDHGKRAVSAFPIATGTYYKVDYSAGVDISRYKNVPVPTSYMAEKSQYDFVGAWCHDEDGGLLHVANHHIAPGKKQWSWGHSEFGQAWDKSLTDNNGPYIELMTGIFADNQPDFTWLDAYEEKRFEQYFLPYHSLGMVQNASRDAVIKLQRSKRGIEWG
;
A
#
# COMPACT_ATOMS: atom_id res chain seq x y z
N PHE A 1 16.10 -6.35 -18.62
CA PHE A 1 14.77 -6.95 -18.50
C PHE A 1 14.60 -8.12 -19.44
N THR A 2 13.71 -9.05 -19.09
CA THR A 2 13.33 -10.19 -19.92
C THR A 2 11.81 -10.27 -19.99
N LEU A 3 11.30 -10.67 -21.18
CA LEU A 3 9.89 -10.96 -21.36
C LEU A 3 9.68 -12.48 -21.35
N GLU A 4 8.69 -12.93 -20.61
CA GLU A 4 8.28 -14.33 -20.54
C GLU A 4 6.80 -14.44 -20.91
N ALA A 5 6.49 -15.32 -21.86
CA ALA A 5 5.12 -15.68 -22.20
C ALA A 5 4.82 -17.08 -21.64
N HIS A 6 3.70 -17.20 -20.94
CA HIS A 6 3.25 -18.44 -20.33
C HIS A 6 2.23 -19.16 -21.21
N GLU A 7 2.10 -20.47 -21.06
CA GLU A 7 1.16 -21.30 -21.83
C GLU A 7 -0.31 -20.93 -21.63
N ASP A 8 -0.65 -20.39 -20.44
CA ASP A 8 -1.99 -19.90 -20.10
C ASP A 8 -2.29 -18.49 -20.64
N GLY A 9 -1.38 -17.93 -21.44
CA GLY A 9 -1.49 -16.60 -22.03
C GLY A 9 -1.05 -15.46 -21.11
N ALA A 10 -0.62 -15.74 -19.88
CA ALA A 10 -0.02 -14.74 -19.03
C ALA A 10 1.30 -14.22 -19.60
N GLN A 11 1.63 -12.97 -19.32
CA GLN A 11 2.90 -12.36 -19.73
C GLN A 11 3.58 -11.71 -18.53
N THR A 12 4.86 -11.98 -18.38
CA THR A 12 5.68 -11.43 -17.30
C THR A 12 6.84 -10.61 -17.85
N VAL A 13 7.02 -9.43 -17.31
CA VAL A 13 8.25 -8.63 -17.47
C VAL A 13 9.10 -8.83 -16.24
N TRP A 14 10.26 -9.43 -16.41
CA TRP A 14 11.25 -9.56 -15.36
C TRP A 14 12.24 -8.41 -15.41
N VAL A 15 12.45 -7.74 -14.28
CA VAL A 15 13.49 -6.74 -14.06
C VAL A 15 14.37 -7.17 -12.90
N GLY A 16 15.66 -6.90 -12.98
CA GLY A 16 16.57 -7.26 -11.90
C GLY A 16 17.83 -6.44 -11.95
N GLU A 17 18.44 -6.34 -10.78
CA GLU A 17 19.75 -5.70 -10.61
C GLU A 17 20.53 -6.37 -9.47
N THR A 18 21.83 -6.09 -9.44
CA THR A 18 22.67 -6.36 -8.27
C THR A 18 22.92 -5.02 -7.60
N GLU A 19 22.45 -4.89 -6.35
CA GLU A 19 22.64 -3.68 -5.56
C GLU A 19 24.13 -3.48 -5.26
N PRO A 20 24.70 -2.31 -5.62
CA PRO A 20 26.16 -2.14 -5.67
C PRO A 20 26.84 -2.05 -4.30
N MET A 21 26.13 -1.67 -3.24
CA MET A 21 26.73 -1.47 -1.90
C MET A 21 26.96 -2.79 -1.15
N HIS A 22 25.96 -3.67 -1.21
CA HIS A 22 25.93 -4.93 -0.44
C HIS A 22 25.98 -6.17 -1.34
N GLY A 23 25.85 -5.99 -2.64
CA GLY A 23 25.87 -7.09 -3.61
C GLY A 23 24.63 -7.99 -3.55
N LEU A 24 23.50 -7.48 -3.04
CA LEU A 24 22.24 -8.20 -3.07
C LEU A 24 21.72 -8.28 -4.50
N GLN A 25 21.24 -9.45 -4.89
CA GLN A 25 20.60 -9.66 -6.18
C GLN A 25 19.09 -9.59 -6.01
N VAL A 26 18.47 -8.68 -6.74
CA VAL A 26 17.02 -8.50 -6.73
C VAL A 26 16.47 -8.83 -8.11
N MET A 27 15.39 -9.59 -8.17
CA MET A 27 14.63 -9.83 -9.38
C MET A 27 13.14 -9.73 -9.09
N THR A 28 12.44 -8.95 -9.92
CA THR A 28 10.99 -8.74 -9.80
C THR A 28 10.31 -8.99 -11.13
N GLY A 29 9.29 -9.84 -11.11
CA GLY A 29 8.40 -10.10 -12.23
C GLY A 29 7.09 -9.35 -12.06
N PHE A 30 6.66 -8.70 -13.12
CA PHE A 30 5.35 -8.04 -13.24
C PHE A 30 4.52 -8.83 -14.23
N THR A 31 3.45 -9.48 -13.76
CA THR A 31 2.65 -10.40 -14.56
C THR A 31 1.24 -9.88 -14.76
N LEU A 32 0.77 -9.91 -16.01
CA LEU A 32 -0.61 -9.72 -16.37
C LEU A 32 -1.19 -11.03 -16.95
N ARG A 33 -2.43 -11.35 -16.55
CA ARG A 33 -3.18 -12.50 -17.06
C ARG A 33 -4.35 -12.06 -17.94
N PRO A 34 -4.70 -12.81 -18.98
CA PRO A 34 -5.75 -12.41 -19.92
C PRO A 34 -7.15 -12.38 -19.30
N ASP A 35 -7.39 -13.18 -18.27
CA ASP A 35 -8.67 -13.39 -17.60
C ASP A 35 -8.82 -12.61 -16.29
N ARG A 36 -7.85 -11.76 -15.96
CA ARG A 36 -7.80 -11.12 -14.64
C ARG A 36 -7.35 -9.67 -14.69
N ALA A 37 -8.15 -8.77 -14.11
CA ALA A 37 -7.77 -7.39 -13.91
C ALA A 37 -6.94 -7.22 -12.63
N ALA A 38 -5.71 -7.74 -12.66
CA ALA A 38 -4.76 -7.64 -11.55
C ALA A 38 -3.34 -7.56 -12.09
N LEU A 39 -2.50 -6.74 -11.47
CA LEU A 39 -1.06 -6.81 -11.67
C LEU A 39 -0.46 -7.65 -10.54
N GLU A 40 0.14 -8.78 -10.90
CA GLU A 40 0.85 -9.67 -9.98
C GLU A 40 2.32 -9.27 -9.94
N ILE A 41 2.89 -9.15 -8.74
CA ILE A 41 4.30 -8.82 -8.53
C ILE A 41 4.93 -9.95 -7.74
N ALA A 42 5.88 -10.65 -8.34
CA ALA A 42 6.67 -11.70 -7.68
C ALA A 42 8.13 -11.24 -7.58
N SER A 43 8.66 -11.20 -6.38
CA SER A 43 10.03 -10.73 -6.15
C SER A 43 10.86 -11.76 -5.41
N ARG A 44 12.15 -11.77 -5.70
CA ARG A 44 13.17 -12.49 -4.94
C ARG A 44 14.33 -11.57 -4.62
N VAL A 45 14.86 -11.72 -3.42
CA VAL A 45 16.07 -11.03 -2.96
C VAL A 45 17.04 -12.10 -2.49
N TYR A 46 18.23 -12.16 -3.08
CA TYR A 46 19.26 -13.16 -2.77
C TYR A 46 20.51 -12.47 -2.23
N ASN A 47 21.02 -12.98 -1.12
CA ASN A 47 22.31 -12.58 -0.57
C ASN A 47 23.40 -13.57 -1.03
N GLY A 48 24.16 -13.21 -2.05
CA GLY A 48 25.30 -14.01 -2.54
C GLY A 48 26.57 -13.93 -1.69
N ASN A 49 26.54 -13.25 -0.53
CA ASN A 49 27.70 -13.05 0.32
C ASN A 49 27.80 -14.13 1.42
N ALA A 50 29.02 -14.37 1.90
CA ALA A 50 29.28 -15.26 3.03
C ALA A 50 28.92 -14.64 4.41
N THR A 51 28.37 -13.45 4.44
CA THR A 51 27.96 -12.73 5.65
C THR A 51 26.55 -12.23 5.52
N PRO A 52 25.78 -12.13 6.63
CA PRO A 52 24.44 -11.56 6.59
C PRO A 52 24.43 -10.14 6.01
N ARG A 53 23.34 -9.82 5.32
CA ARG A 53 23.04 -8.51 4.75
C ARG A 53 21.63 -8.12 5.11
N HIS A 54 21.33 -6.84 5.09
CA HIS A 54 19.99 -6.32 5.32
C HIS A 54 19.43 -5.68 4.06
N PHE A 55 18.10 -5.66 3.94
CA PHE A 55 17.37 -4.98 2.90
C PHE A 55 16.10 -4.34 3.46
N LEU A 56 15.54 -3.44 2.68
CA LEU A 56 14.25 -2.83 2.91
C LEU A 56 13.46 -2.89 1.61
N TRP A 57 12.24 -3.44 1.68
CA TRP A 57 11.34 -3.50 0.54
C TRP A 57 9.96 -2.96 0.90
N TRP A 58 9.54 -1.96 0.14
CA TRP A 58 8.20 -1.42 0.15
C TRP A 58 7.77 -1.17 -1.30
N ALA A 59 6.73 -1.86 -1.79
CA ALA A 59 6.14 -1.51 -3.07
C ALA A 59 5.18 -0.34 -2.86
N ASN A 60 5.32 0.70 -3.68
CA ASN A 60 4.63 1.97 -3.54
C ASN A 60 3.80 2.30 -4.78
N PRO A 61 2.67 1.62 -5.04
CA PRO A 61 1.78 2.06 -6.10
C PRO A 61 1.19 3.42 -5.75
N ALA A 62 1.22 4.32 -6.73
CA ALA A 62 0.56 5.62 -6.64
C ALA A 62 -0.83 5.55 -7.27
N VAL A 63 -1.81 6.08 -6.57
CA VAL A 63 -3.18 6.25 -7.07
C VAL A 63 -3.55 7.72 -7.08
N LYS A 64 -4.46 8.11 -7.96
CA LYS A 64 -4.97 9.49 -8.01
C LYS A 64 -5.59 9.86 -6.67
N GLY A 65 -5.15 10.98 -6.10
CA GLY A 65 -5.75 11.63 -4.96
C GLY A 65 -6.82 12.63 -5.38
N GLY A 66 -7.50 13.23 -4.40
CA GLY A 66 -8.50 14.26 -4.64
C GLY A 66 -9.58 14.28 -3.56
N GLU A 67 -10.55 15.18 -3.69
CA GLU A 67 -11.60 15.36 -2.66
C GLU A 67 -12.46 14.11 -2.45
N GLY A 68 -12.72 13.36 -3.51
CA GLY A 68 -13.45 12.09 -3.46
C GLY A 68 -12.65 10.93 -2.90
N HIS A 69 -11.34 11.09 -2.67
CA HIS A 69 -10.48 10.00 -2.22
C HIS A 69 -10.70 9.67 -0.73
N GLN A 70 -10.77 8.37 -0.44
CA GLN A 70 -10.80 7.81 0.90
C GLN A 70 -9.86 6.61 1.01
N SER A 71 -9.06 6.59 2.06
CA SER A 71 -8.16 5.46 2.39
C SER A 71 -8.98 4.25 2.82
N VAL A 72 -8.61 3.08 2.33
CA VAL A 72 -9.22 1.80 2.68
C VAL A 72 -8.21 0.97 3.46
N PHE A 73 -8.29 1.04 4.79
CA PHE A 73 -7.54 0.16 5.67
C PHE A 73 -8.43 -0.98 6.17
N PRO A 74 -7.82 -2.12 6.54
CA PRO A 74 -8.55 -3.21 7.17
C PRO A 74 -9.36 -2.78 8.39
N PRO A 75 -10.46 -3.46 8.72
CA PRO A 75 -11.35 -3.07 9.83
C PRO A 75 -10.73 -3.23 11.22
N ASP A 76 -9.63 -3.96 11.36
CA ASP A 76 -8.87 -4.11 12.60
C ASP A 76 -7.83 -2.99 12.81
N VAL A 77 -7.63 -2.10 11.84
CA VAL A 77 -6.75 -0.94 11.97
C VAL A 77 -7.50 0.18 12.68
N THR A 78 -7.26 0.31 13.98
CA THR A 78 -7.88 1.33 14.85
C THR A 78 -6.93 2.43 15.27
N ALA A 79 -5.64 2.28 14.96
CA ALA A 79 -4.60 3.27 15.20
C ALA A 79 -3.58 3.28 14.07
N VAL A 80 -3.05 4.46 13.80
CA VAL A 80 -1.97 4.69 12.84
C VAL A 80 -0.89 5.55 13.47
N PHE A 81 0.34 5.38 13.00
CA PHE A 81 1.47 6.19 13.42
C PHE A 81 2.29 6.69 12.24
N ASP A 82 3.10 7.71 12.48
CA ASP A 82 4.02 8.22 11.47
C ASP A 82 5.23 7.27 11.31
N HIS A 83 5.86 7.26 10.16
CA HIS A 83 7.05 6.41 9.93
C HIS A 83 8.28 6.84 10.76
N GLY A 84 8.23 7.97 11.44
CA GLY A 84 9.22 8.37 12.44
C GLY A 84 8.91 7.87 13.85
N LYS A 85 7.79 7.15 14.05
CA LYS A 85 7.28 6.66 15.35
C LYS A 85 7.15 7.78 16.42
N ARG A 86 6.87 9.02 15.98
CA ARG A 86 6.80 10.21 16.85
C ARG A 86 5.39 10.59 17.25
N ALA A 87 4.42 10.26 16.41
CA ALA A 87 3.01 10.57 16.60
C ALA A 87 2.14 9.36 16.32
N VAL A 88 1.09 9.22 17.10
CA VAL A 88 0.06 8.16 16.97
C VAL A 88 -1.29 8.84 16.90
N SER A 89 -2.19 8.33 16.09
CA SER A 89 -3.58 8.79 16.01
C SER A 89 -4.53 7.60 16.02
N ALA A 90 -5.71 7.79 16.61
CA ALA A 90 -6.83 6.92 16.32
C ALA A 90 -7.20 7.01 14.84
N PHE A 91 -7.71 5.93 14.27
CA PHE A 91 -8.09 5.83 12.87
C PHE A 91 -9.43 5.07 12.74
N PRO A 92 -10.34 5.45 11.83
CA PRO A 92 -10.22 6.60 10.90
C PRO A 92 -10.52 7.97 11.52
N ILE A 93 -11.12 8.02 12.71
CA ILE A 93 -11.48 9.27 13.37
C ILE A 93 -10.35 9.68 14.33
N ALA A 94 -9.60 10.70 13.93
CA ALA A 94 -8.60 11.32 14.78
C ALA A 94 -9.25 12.25 15.82
N THR A 95 -8.78 12.20 17.06
CA THR A 95 -9.32 12.98 18.19
C THR A 95 -8.25 13.73 18.99
N GLY A 96 -7.07 13.91 18.39
CA GLY A 96 -5.95 14.61 19.03
C GLY A 96 -5.05 15.26 18.00
N THR A 97 -3.80 15.55 18.36
CA THR A 97 -2.83 16.15 17.45
C THR A 97 -2.08 15.09 16.67
N TYR A 98 -2.06 15.21 15.34
CA TYR A 98 -1.28 14.35 14.45
C TYR A 98 -0.59 15.19 13.39
N TYR A 99 0.71 15.01 13.15
CA TYR A 99 1.51 15.86 12.26
C TYR A 99 1.37 17.37 12.54
N LYS A 100 1.26 17.75 13.83
CA LYS A 100 1.03 19.13 14.31
C LYS A 100 -0.31 19.75 13.90
N VAL A 101 -1.23 18.97 13.35
CA VAL A 101 -2.61 19.37 13.06
C VAL A 101 -3.49 18.95 14.23
N ASP A 102 -4.34 19.87 14.69
CA ASP A 102 -5.32 19.58 15.75
C ASP A 102 -6.58 18.98 15.15
N TYR A 103 -6.85 17.73 15.49
CA TYR A 103 -8.03 16.96 15.12
C TYR A 103 -8.98 16.72 16.32
N SER A 104 -8.85 17.48 17.41
CA SER A 104 -9.59 17.27 18.66
C SER A 104 -11.11 17.29 18.50
N ALA A 105 -11.62 17.92 17.45
CA ALA A 105 -13.05 17.95 17.12
C ALA A 105 -13.60 16.59 16.63
N GLY A 106 -12.75 15.61 16.41
CA GLY A 106 -13.14 14.33 15.80
C GLY A 106 -13.24 14.44 14.27
N VAL A 107 -12.13 14.13 13.57
CA VAL A 107 -12.02 14.30 12.12
C VAL A 107 -11.70 12.97 11.46
N ASP A 108 -12.46 12.63 10.42
CA ASP A 108 -12.18 11.45 9.58
C ASP A 108 -10.96 11.68 8.70
N ILE A 109 -9.79 11.25 9.18
CA ILE A 109 -8.51 11.39 8.49
C ILE A 109 -8.30 10.34 7.38
N SER A 110 -9.23 9.41 7.18
CA SER A 110 -9.22 8.56 5.99
C SER A 110 -9.56 9.34 4.71
N ARG A 111 -10.23 10.50 4.85
CA ARG A 111 -10.59 11.37 3.73
C ARG A 111 -9.45 12.31 3.38
N TYR A 112 -8.97 12.26 2.12
CA TYR A 112 -7.88 13.14 1.63
C TYR A 112 -8.13 14.62 1.93
N LYS A 113 -9.35 15.09 1.71
CA LYS A 113 -9.73 16.49 1.96
C LYS A 113 -9.57 16.97 3.41
N ASN A 114 -9.40 16.05 4.35
CA ASN A 114 -9.19 16.34 5.77
C ASN A 114 -7.71 16.25 6.18
N VAL A 115 -6.80 16.04 5.21
CA VAL A 115 -5.36 15.87 5.44
C VAL A 115 -4.62 17.08 4.86
N PRO A 116 -4.40 18.16 5.64
CA PRO A 116 -3.87 19.41 5.10
C PRO A 116 -2.35 19.39 4.86
N VAL A 117 -1.60 18.54 5.54
CA VAL A 117 -0.13 18.53 5.51
C VAL A 117 0.41 17.18 5.05
N PRO A 118 1.67 17.09 4.60
CA PRO A 118 2.31 15.81 4.30
C PRO A 118 2.17 14.83 5.45
N THR A 119 1.52 13.69 5.20
CA THR A 119 1.12 12.77 6.25
C THR A 119 1.29 11.33 5.81
N SER A 120 1.87 10.51 6.68
CA SER A 120 1.86 9.05 6.54
C SER A 120 0.94 8.41 7.58
N TYR A 121 0.32 7.33 7.19
CA TYR A 121 -0.38 6.40 8.06
C TYR A 121 0.32 5.05 7.99
N MET A 122 0.97 4.65 9.09
CA MET A 122 1.44 3.28 9.30
C MET A 122 0.40 2.58 10.16
N ALA A 123 -0.20 1.50 9.69
CA ALA A 123 -1.08 0.69 10.53
C ALA A 123 -0.29 0.13 11.72
N GLU A 124 -0.83 0.19 12.93
CA GLU A 124 -0.19 -0.39 14.11
C GLU A 124 0.05 -1.89 13.89
N LYS A 125 -0.99 -2.59 13.49
CA LYS A 125 -0.96 -3.99 13.03
C LYS A 125 -2.26 -4.33 12.32
N SER A 126 -2.24 -5.41 11.54
CA SER A 126 -3.45 -5.96 10.92
C SER A 126 -3.26 -7.43 10.63
N GLN A 127 -4.34 -8.20 10.75
CA GLN A 127 -4.39 -9.61 10.35
C GLN A 127 -5.00 -9.81 8.95
N TYR A 128 -5.17 -8.73 8.21
CA TYR A 128 -5.70 -8.74 6.85
C TYR A 128 -4.59 -8.47 5.83
N ASP A 129 -4.82 -8.91 4.61
CA ASP A 129 -3.83 -8.93 3.54
C ASP A 129 -3.86 -7.70 2.64
N PHE A 130 -4.51 -6.60 3.00
CA PHE A 130 -4.70 -5.49 2.08
C PHE A 130 -4.54 -4.10 2.72
N VAL A 131 -4.27 -3.14 1.86
CA VAL A 131 -4.48 -1.70 2.06
C VAL A 131 -4.96 -1.13 0.73
N GLY A 132 -5.71 -0.04 0.72
CA GLY A 132 -6.22 0.46 -0.54
C GLY A 132 -6.72 1.89 -0.48
N ALA A 133 -7.33 2.28 -1.59
CA ALA A 133 -7.96 3.57 -1.80
C ALA A 133 -9.25 3.43 -2.58
N TRP A 134 -10.19 4.27 -2.29
CA TRP A 134 -11.45 4.41 -2.98
C TRP A 134 -11.67 5.86 -3.41
N CYS A 135 -12.05 6.09 -4.64
CA CYS A 135 -12.48 7.40 -5.14
C CYS A 135 -14.01 7.39 -5.32
N HIS A 136 -14.71 8.17 -4.50
CA HIS A 136 -16.17 8.26 -4.54
C HIS A 136 -16.70 8.90 -5.82
N ASP A 137 -15.91 9.80 -6.42
CA ASP A 137 -16.31 10.52 -7.64
C ASP A 137 -16.19 9.64 -8.89
N GLU A 138 -15.29 8.65 -8.86
CA GLU A 138 -15.00 7.75 -9.97
C GLU A 138 -15.63 6.37 -9.79
N ASP A 139 -16.27 6.11 -8.64
CA ASP A 139 -16.82 4.80 -8.24
C ASP A 139 -15.81 3.66 -8.45
N GLY A 140 -14.56 3.92 -8.11
CA GLY A 140 -13.45 3.01 -8.36
C GLY A 140 -12.33 3.15 -7.33
N GLY A 141 -11.49 2.14 -7.26
CA GLY A 141 -10.36 2.12 -6.33
C GLY A 141 -9.29 1.11 -6.71
N LEU A 142 -8.24 1.10 -5.91
CA LEU A 142 -7.15 0.13 -5.99
C LEU A 142 -6.91 -0.49 -4.62
N LEU A 143 -6.74 -1.80 -4.61
CA LEU A 143 -6.25 -2.55 -3.45
C LEU A 143 -4.84 -3.06 -3.71
N HIS A 144 -3.97 -2.87 -2.74
CA HIS A 144 -2.66 -3.48 -2.68
C HIS A 144 -2.76 -4.66 -1.72
N VAL A 145 -2.68 -5.87 -2.25
CA VAL A 145 -2.85 -7.11 -1.50
C VAL A 145 -1.50 -7.81 -1.33
N ALA A 146 -1.19 -8.19 -0.10
CA ALA A 146 0.01 -8.97 0.23
C ALA A 146 -0.23 -9.74 1.53
N ASN A 147 0.24 -10.98 1.61
CA ASN A 147 0.10 -11.83 2.80
C ASN A 147 0.69 -11.12 4.03
N HIS A 148 -0.12 -10.83 5.04
CA HIS A 148 0.27 -10.09 6.24
C HIS A 148 1.35 -10.78 7.09
N HIS A 149 1.53 -12.09 6.96
CA HIS A 149 2.62 -12.82 7.62
C HIS A 149 3.99 -12.55 6.98
N ILE A 150 4.00 -12.13 5.72
CA ILE A 150 5.21 -11.78 4.95
C ILE A 150 5.34 -10.26 4.83
N ALA A 151 4.21 -9.58 4.61
CA ALA A 151 4.09 -8.14 4.45
C ALA A 151 3.24 -7.52 5.58
N PRO A 152 3.72 -7.48 6.83
CA PRO A 152 2.96 -6.94 7.95
C PRO A 152 2.75 -5.42 7.84
N GLY A 153 3.68 -4.71 7.25
CA GLY A 153 3.60 -3.26 7.11
C GLY A 153 2.53 -2.83 6.11
N LYS A 154 1.63 -1.95 6.55
CA LYS A 154 0.63 -1.29 5.70
C LYS A 154 0.73 0.20 5.91
N LYS A 155 0.98 0.91 4.83
CA LYS A 155 1.22 2.35 4.89
C LYS A 155 0.51 3.08 3.77
N GLN A 156 0.10 4.30 4.07
CA GLN A 156 -0.27 5.30 3.09
C GLN A 156 0.61 6.55 3.26
N TRP A 157 0.89 7.20 2.15
CA TRP A 157 1.51 8.53 2.12
C TRP A 157 0.69 9.48 1.27
N SER A 158 0.61 10.75 1.71
CA SER A 158 0.02 11.85 0.97
C SER A 158 0.80 13.13 1.24
N TRP A 159 0.93 13.99 0.24
CA TRP A 159 1.46 15.36 0.43
C TRP A 159 0.46 16.28 1.14
N GLY A 160 -0.79 15.85 1.30
CA GLY A 160 -1.87 16.66 1.85
C GLY A 160 -2.43 17.67 0.83
N HIS A 161 -3.56 18.29 1.19
CA HIS A 161 -4.28 19.14 0.25
C HIS A 161 -3.97 20.63 0.36
N SER A 162 -3.06 21.08 1.26
CA SER A 162 -2.63 22.47 1.36
C SER A 162 -1.85 22.92 0.13
N GLU A 163 -1.64 24.21 -0.02
CA GLU A 163 -0.83 24.79 -1.11
C GLU A 163 0.56 24.17 -1.20
N PHE A 164 1.19 23.86 -0.05
CA PHE A 164 2.48 23.17 0.00
C PHE A 164 2.39 21.77 -0.63
N GLY A 165 1.38 20.99 -0.25
CA GLY A 165 1.17 19.66 -0.80
C GLY A 165 0.88 19.70 -2.30
N GLN A 166 0.01 20.59 -2.73
CA GLN A 166 -0.30 20.78 -4.15
C GLN A 166 0.91 21.20 -4.99
N ALA A 167 1.81 22.02 -4.43
CA ALA A 167 3.06 22.39 -5.12
C ALA A 167 3.96 21.17 -5.35
N TRP A 168 4.06 20.26 -4.35
CA TRP A 168 4.80 19.01 -4.50
C TRP A 168 4.14 18.05 -5.48
N ASP A 169 2.82 17.86 -5.38
CA ASP A 169 2.06 17.05 -6.33
C ASP A 169 2.32 17.51 -7.77
N LYS A 170 2.22 18.82 -8.03
CA LYS A 170 2.49 19.40 -9.34
C LYS A 170 3.91 19.15 -9.84
N SER A 171 4.91 19.19 -8.95
CA SER A 171 6.30 18.93 -9.31
C SER A 171 6.56 17.46 -9.65
N LEU A 172 5.78 16.53 -9.08
CA LEU A 172 5.98 15.08 -9.21
C LEU A 172 5.07 14.43 -10.25
N THR A 173 3.90 15.02 -10.51
CA THR A 173 2.88 14.44 -11.40
C THR A 173 2.52 15.31 -12.60
N ASP A 174 3.22 16.43 -12.81
CA ASP A 174 2.90 17.45 -13.83
C ASP A 174 1.45 17.95 -13.67
N ASN A 175 0.56 17.53 -14.57
CA ASN A 175 -0.84 17.95 -14.60
C ASN A 175 -1.82 16.87 -14.12
N ASN A 176 -1.35 15.77 -13.58
CA ASN A 176 -2.22 14.66 -13.15
C ASN A 176 -2.87 14.90 -11.77
N GLY A 177 -2.50 15.99 -11.09
CA GLY A 177 -3.03 16.34 -9.77
C GLY A 177 -2.43 15.54 -8.62
N PRO A 178 -3.06 15.59 -7.43
CA PRO A 178 -2.55 14.91 -6.26
C PRO A 178 -2.58 13.39 -6.40
N TYR A 179 -1.67 12.74 -5.70
CA TYR A 179 -1.58 11.29 -5.64
C TYR A 179 -1.42 10.79 -4.20
N ILE A 180 -1.75 9.54 -4.00
CA ILE A 180 -1.62 8.81 -2.74
C ILE A 180 -0.77 7.58 -2.99
N GLU A 181 0.19 7.30 -2.13
CA GLU A 181 0.96 6.07 -2.16
C GLU A 181 0.33 5.03 -1.23
N LEU A 182 0.12 3.81 -1.75
CA LEU A 182 -0.40 2.67 -1.01
C LEU A 182 0.68 1.62 -0.89
N MET A 183 1.18 1.38 0.30
CA MET A 183 2.39 0.59 0.49
C MET A 183 2.19 -0.61 1.37
N THR A 184 2.85 -1.74 1.03
CA THR A 184 3.06 -2.83 1.96
C THR A 184 4.55 -3.11 2.11
N GLY A 185 4.98 -3.34 3.36
CA GLY A 185 6.38 -3.60 3.72
C GLY A 185 6.63 -5.08 3.94
N ILE A 186 7.68 -5.61 3.30
CA ILE A 186 8.04 -7.02 3.36
C ILE A 186 8.94 -7.27 4.56
N PHE A 187 8.49 -8.18 5.45
CA PHE A 187 9.16 -8.54 6.69
C PHE A 187 9.45 -7.35 7.63
N ALA A 188 8.76 -6.23 7.41
CA ALA A 188 8.91 -5.02 8.21
C ALA A 188 7.53 -4.38 8.40
N ASP A 189 7.21 -3.97 9.61
CA ASP A 189 5.95 -3.31 9.97
C ASP A 189 6.05 -1.79 9.87
N ASN A 190 7.26 -1.25 9.73
CA ASN A 190 7.51 0.18 9.62
C ASN A 190 8.75 0.48 8.76
N GLN A 191 8.83 1.67 8.19
CA GLN A 191 10.06 2.27 7.67
C GLN A 191 10.72 3.11 8.79
N PRO A 192 12.03 3.02 8.98
CA PRO A 192 13.05 2.34 8.19
C PRO A 192 13.52 0.99 8.78
N ASP A 193 12.64 0.19 9.34
CA ASP A 193 13.02 -1.11 9.90
C ASP A 193 13.45 -2.06 8.78
N PHE A 194 14.64 -2.62 8.89
CA PHE A 194 15.25 -3.49 7.89
C PHE A 194 15.02 -4.96 8.23
N THR A 195 15.03 -5.78 7.18
CA THR A 195 15.02 -7.24 7.28
C THR A 195 16.39 -7.80 6.96
N TRP A 196 16.80 -8.87 7.64
CA TRP A 196 18.05 -9.55 7.41
C TRP A 196 17.89 -10.75 6.48
N LEU A 197 18.91 -10.95 5.66
CA LEU A 197 19.19 -12.15 4.89
C LEU A 197 20.44 -12.78 5.44
N ASP A 198 20.40 -14.04 5.81
CA ASP A 198 21.58 -14.78 6.18
C ASP A 198 22.51 -14.99 5.00
N ALA A 199 23.72 -15.48 5.24
CA ALA A 199 24.65 -15.83 4.19
C ALA A 199 24.02 -16.81 3.20
N TYR A 200 24.05 -16.50 1.90
CA TYR A 200 23.47 -17.30 0.82
C TYR A 200 21.96 -17.56 0.93
N GLU A 201 21.25 -16.76 1.72
CA GLU A 201 19.79 -16.84 1.83
C GLU A 201 19.09 -16.15 0.66
N GLU A 202 17.96 -16.73 0.24
CA GLU A 202 17.00 -16.12 -0.67
C GLU A 202 15.65 -15.98 0.02
N LYS A 203 15.03 -14.81 -0.09
CA LYS A 203 13.63 -14.58 0.30
C LYS A 203 12.78 -14.30 -0.95
N ARG A 204 11.58 -14.89 -0.98
CA ARG A 204 10.59 -14.70 -2.04
C ARG A 204 9.30 -14.20 -1.45
N PHE A 205 8.62 -13.32 -2.20
CA PHE A 205 7.34 -12.76 -1.79
C PHE A 205 6.54 -12.31 -3.01
N GLU A 206 5.23 -12.19 -2.81
CA GLU A 206 4.28 -11.79 -3.83
C GLU A 206 3.39 -10.66 -3.32
N GLN A 207 2.99 -9.78 -4.21
CA GLN A 207 2.07 -8.67 -3.98
C GLN A 207 1.19 -8.51 -5.20
N TYR A 208 -0.02 -7.96 -5.00
CA TYR A 208 -1.02 -7.83 -6.05
C TYR A 208 -1.63 -6.43 -6.02
N PHE A 209 -1.77 -5.81 -7.19
CA PHE A 209 -2.51 -4.57 -7.36
C PHE A 209 -3.82 -4.90 -8.04
N LEU A 210 -4.94 -4.71 -7.33
CA LEU A 210 -6.29 -5.08 -7.74
C LEU A 210 -7.13 -3.82 -7.93
N PRO A 211 -7.36 -3.33 -9.15
CA PRO A 211 -8.37 -2.33 -9.40
C PRO A 211 -9.76 -2.94 -9.15
N TYR A 212 -10.66 -2.16 -8.57
CA TYR A 212 -12.03 -2.57 -8.31
C TYR A 212 -12.99 -1.40 -8.46
N HIS A 213 -14.27 -1.69 -8.70
CA HIS A 213 -15.30 -0.67 -8.87
C HIS A 213 -16.65 -1.11 -8.28
N SER A 214 -17.55 -0.15 -8.08
CA SER A 214 -18.94 -0.36 -7.64
C SER A 214 -19.14 -1.07 -6.29
N LEU A 215 -18.08 -1.28 -5.52
CA LEU A 215 -18.14 -1.88 -4.19
C LEU A 215 -18.04 -0.85 -3.07
N GLY A 216 -17.36 0.28 -3.28
CA GLY A 216 -17.08 1.26 -2.23
C GLY A 216 -16.04 0.78 -1.22
N MET A 217 -16.26 1.11 0.06
CA MET A 217 -15.36 0.71 1.14
C MET A 217 -15.52 -0.78 1.44
N VAL A 218 -14.45 -1.53 1.27
CA VAL A 218 -14.41 -2.99 1.45
C VAL A 218 -13.87 -3.38 2.82
N GLN A 219 -14.24 -4.54 3.31
CA GLN A 219 -13.83 -5.04 4.63
C GLN A 219 -12.80 -6.16 4.55
N ASN A 220 -12.66 -6.81 3.40
CA ASN A 220 -11.61 -7.79 3.18
C ASN A 220 -11.25 -7.89 1.70
N ALA A 221 -10.00 -8.25 1.44
CA ALA A 221 -9.52 -8.54 0.10
C ALA A 221 -8.40 -9.58 0.15
N SER A 222 -8.44 -10.49 -0.81
CA SER A 222 -7.37 -11.42 -1.15
C SER A 222 -7.00 -11.22 -2.61
N ARG A 223 -6.03 -11.98 -3.09
CA ARG A 223 -5.70 -11.96 -4.52
C ARG A 223 -6.86 -12.41 -5.43
N ASP A 224 -7.84 -13.15 -4.90
CA ASP A 224 -8.88 -13.81 -5.68
C ASP A 224 -10.27 -13.22 -5.45
N ALA A 225 -10.47 -12.47 -4.36
CA ALA A 225 -11.78 -11.93 -3.99
C ALA A 225 -11.68 -10.63 -3.20
N VAL A 226 -12.65 -9.76 -3.41
CA VAL A 226 -12.86 -8.53 -2.65
C VAL A 226 -14.25 -8.60 -2.02
N ILE A 227 -14.36 -8.31 -0.73
CA ILE A 227 -15.61 -8.47 0.02
C ILE A 227 -16.04 -7.15 0.64
N LYS A 228 -17.29 -6.77 0.38
CA LYS A 228 -18.01 -5.72 1.09
C LYS A 228 -19.12 -6.32 1.92
N LEU A 229 -19.19 -5.90 3.19
CA LEU A 229 -20.30 -6.21 4.09
C LEU A 229 -21.04 -4.92 4.43
N GLN A 230 -22.33 -4.89 4.22
CA GLN A 230 -23.17 -3.75 4.54
C GLN A 230 -24.35 -4.16 5.41
N ARG A 231 -24.55 -3.43 6.52
CA ARG A 231 -25.74 -3.63 7.35
C ARG A 231 -26.93 -2.91 6.71
N SER A 232 -27.99 -3.65 6.40
CA SER A 232 -29.25 -3.11 5.94
C SER A 232 -30.34 -3.28 7.00
N LYS A 233 -31.52 -2.70 6.75
CA LYS A 233 -32.69 -2.92 7.60
C LYS A 233 -33.18 -4.38 7.61
N ARG A 234 -32.77 -5.17 6.63
CA ARG A 234 -33.14 -6.60 6.45
C ARG A 234 -32.11 -7.57 6.99
N GLY A 235 -30.94 -7.08 7.41
CA GLY A 235 -29.83 -7.90 7.90
C GLY A 235 -28.48 -7.45 7.35
N ILE A 236 -27.59 -8.40 7.12
CA ILE A 236 -26.28 -8.16 6.49
C ILE A 236 -26.37 -8.50 5.01
N GLU A 237 -25.99 -7.56 4.17
CA GLU A 237 -25.82 -7.74 2.73
C GLU A 237 -24.34 -7.82 2.41
N TRP A 238 -23.99 -8.61 1.41
CA TRP A 238 -22.62 -8.77 0.93
C TRP A 238 -22.54 -8.52 -0.59
N GLY A 239 -21.42 -8.02 -1.05
CA GLY A 239 -21.08 -7.77 -2.45
C GLY A 239 -19.62 -8.08 -2.71
#